data_752b6dda0f39852b8076db439c0e9004
#
_entry.id   752b6dda0f39852b8076db439c0e9004
#
_cell.length_a   1.000
_cell.length_b   1.000
_cell.length_c   1.000
_cell.angle_alpha   90.00
_cell.angle_beta   90.00
_cell.angle_gamma   90.00
#
_symmetry.space_group_name_H-M   'P 1'
#
loop_
_entity.id
_entity.type
_entity.pdbx_description
1 polymer ?
#
loop_
_entity_poly.entity_id
_entity_poly.type
_entity_poly.pdbx_seq_one_letter_code
_entity_poly.pdbx_strand_id
1 'polypeptide(L)'
;MKRWIKERIPRKLKDTVRLGQFLLVYFGSASPASTEETKRDQILAAILSVRRDLNEHTCAVEPPPDTVPFLQRLFRIYTEQKSYQPAPPYRTGAIWEEALRKWRKNYLAALESGNAERLRDVLRCFHRNDTIGAIGIEIEILRQLFLNPFRSACFVTNLITKYQAFPRVCDPRFLAFVDEGKFGCPVGVPFDGQKLTASGFRHAYYASEFSRAIDFDQKEDLVVCELGGGYANLPRILKQVHNSRSFTYVILDLPQMLPVAAYFLKANCPDSRIGLWDELRDGPLSRSELRKYDFVLLPNWDIERLPDGSVDAVINTASLAEMDRDIVENYLGQIRRITARGGHFYTVNRDRGVEYPELGGTRETGMEEWNLDWPGWRKKMDRPSWGDLHWGAWEQMGYKEVVLHRGG
;
A
#
# COMPACT_ATOMS: atom_id res chain seq x y z
N MET A 1 -27.61 4.34 -21.52
CA MET A 1 -27.33 5.64 -22.20
C MET A 1 -26.08 6.35 -21.66
N LYS A 2 -25.88 6.54 -20.35
CA LYS A 2 -24.67 7.20 -19.77
C LYS A 2 -23.35 6.46 -20.10
N ARG A 3 -23.30 5.13 -20.14
CA ARG A 3 -22.10 4.32 -20.42
C ARG A 3 -21.68 4.43 -21.90
N TRP A 4 -22.64 4.42 -22.83
CA TRP A 4 -22.40 4.50 -24.27
C TRP A 4 -21.81 5.86 -24.74
N ILE A 5 -22.19 6.96 -24.06
CA ILE A 5 -21.64 8.29 -24.34
C ILE A 5 -20.20 8.42 -23.86
N LYS A 6 -19.82 7.76 -22.75
CA LYS A 6 -18.49 7.86 -22.15
C LYS A 6 -17.37 7.19 -22.97
N GLU A 7 -17.67 6.11 -23.67
CA GLU A 7 -16.69 5.36 -24.48
C GLU A 7 -16.36 6.05 -25.81
N ARG A 8 -17.21 6.95 -26.31
CA ARG A 8 -17.03 7.64 -27.58
C ARG A 8 -16.47 9.04 -27.49
N ILE A 9 -16.25 9.57 -26.29
CA ILE A 9 -15.65 10.90 -26.16
C ILE A 9 -14.16 10.83 -26.49
N PRO A 10 -13.67 11.56 -27.53
CA PRO A 10 -12.27 11.59 -27.89
C PRO A 10 -11.39 11.99 -26.70
N ARG A 11 -10.19 11.40 -26.57
CA ARG A 11 -9.25 11.65 -25.47
C ARG A 11 -8.97 13.16 -25.28
N LYS A 12 -8.84 13.91 -26.40
CA LYS A 12 -8.67 15.38 -26.39
C LYS A 12 -9.85 16.10 -25.72
N LEU A 13 -11.09 15.64 -25.92
CA LEU A 13 -12.26 16.26 -25.32
C LEU A 13 -12.36 15.94 -23.82
N LYS A 14 -11.96 14.73 -23.41
CA LYS A 14 -11.83 14.36 -22.00
C LYS A 14 -10.78 15.24 -21.29
N ASP A 15 -9.67 15.53 -21.96
CA ASP A 15 -8.63 16.41 -21.43
C ASP A 15 -9.10 17.89 -21.37
N THR A 16 -9.95 18.34 -22.29
CA THR A 16 -10.58 19.69 -22.26
C THR A 16 -11.60 19.82 -21.12
N VAL A 17 -12.43 18.79 -20.91
CA VAL A 17 -13.37 18.76 -19.76
C VAL A 17 -12.63 18.75 -18.44
N ARG A 18 -11.50 18.01 -18.35
CA ARG A 18 -10.60 17.99 -17.19
C ARG A 18 -9.93 19.34 -16.97
N LEU A 19 -9.55 20.04 -18.04
CA LEU A 19 -9.05 21.41 -17.98
C LEU A 19 -10.13 22.36 -17.43
N GLY A 20 -11.35 22.25 -17.92
CA GLY A 20 -12.48 23.05 -17.42
C GLY A 20 -12.77 22.78 -15.94
N GLN A 21 -12.71 21.52 -15.50
CA GLN A 21 -12.88 21.18 -14.09
C GLN A 21 -11.69 21.65 -13.22
N PHE A 22 -10.46 21.53 -13.73
CA PHE A 22 -9.28 22.10 -13.08
C PHE A 22 -9.42 23.62 -12.93
N LEU A 23 -9.84 24.31 -13.99
CA LEU A 23 -10.07 25.76 -13.95
C LEU A 23 -11.21 26.13 -12.99
N LEU A 24 -12.29 25.34 -12.92
CA LEU A 24 -13.39 25.57 -11.98
C LEU A 24 -13.00 25.34 -10.52
N VAL A 25 -12.18 24.31 -10.24
CA VAL A 25 -11.65 24.06 -8.89
C VAL A 25 -10.58 25.09 -8.52
N TYR A 26 -9.78 25.51 -9.48
CA TYR A 26 -8.67 26.44 -9.27
C TYR A 26 -9.13 27.91 -9.23
N PHE A 27 -10.13 28.30 -10.06
CA PHE A 27 -10.64 29.65 -10.15
C PHE A 27 -12.04 29.85 -9.51
N GLY A 28 -12.74 28.76 -9.18
CA GLY A 28 -14.09 28.84 -8.60
C GLY A 28 -14.14 29.10 -7.10
N SER A 29 -13.01 29.10 -6.42
CA SER A 29 -12.89 29.56 -5.02
C SER A 29 -12.38 30.99 -5.01
N ALA A 30 -13.24 31.94 -5.33
CA ALA A 30 -12.91 33.37 -5.36
C ALA A 30 -12.34 33.82 -3.99
N SER A 31 -11.03 33.92 -3.93
CA SER A 31 -10.26 34.59 -2.90
C SER A 31 -9.46 35.72 -3.56
N PRO A 32 -9.08 36.79 -2.86
CA PRO A 32 -8.45 37.96 -3.49
C PRO A 32 -7.22 37.60 -4.31
N ALA A 33 -6.96 38.32 -5.39
CA ALA A 33 -5.94 38.07 -6.43
C ALA A 33 -4.53 37.74 -5.91
N SER A 34 -4.12 38.25 -4.78
CA SER A 34 -2.81 37.96 -4.15
C SER A 34 -2.63 36.53 -3.67
N THR A 35 -3.71 35.82 -3.32
CA THR A 35 -3.66 34.42 -2.86
C THR A 35 -3.65 33.42 -4.02
N GLU A 36 -4.18 33.80 -5.18
CA GLU A 36 -4.20 32.93 -6.37
C GLU A 36 -2.84 32.87 -7.06
N GLU A 37 -2.16 34.00 -7.18
CA GLU A 37 -0.80 34.07 -7.72
C GLU A 37 0.17 33.23 -6.87
N THR A 38 0.09 33.34 -5.54
CA THR A 38 0.90 32.54 -4.61
C THR A 38 0.64 31.01 -4.76
N LYS A 39 -0.61 30.59 -4.93
CA LYS A 39 -0.94 29.16 -5.13
C LYS A 39 -0.41 28.64 -6.46
N ARG A 40 -0.53 29.43 -7.53
CA ARG A 40 -0.02 29.09 -8.87
C ARG A 40 1.51 28.90 -8.82
N ASP A 41 2.23 29.78 -8.15
CA ASP A 41 3.67 29.72 -8.04
C ASP A 41 4.13 28.53 -7.21
N GLN A 42 3.40 28.18 -6.13
CA GLN A 42 3.64 26.97 -5.35
C GLN A 42 3.48 25.68 -6.18
N ILE A 43 2.42 25.60 -7.00
CA ILE A 43 2.19 24.43 -7.87
C ILE A 43 3.30 24.34 -8.93
N LEU A 44 3.68 25.46 -9.54
CA LEU A 44 4.75 25.48 -10.53
C LEU A 44 6.09 25.08 -9.93
N ALA A 45 6.44 25.64 -8.77
CA ALA A 45 7.65 25.29 -8.04
C ALA A 45 7.69 23.80 -7.67
N ALA A 46 6.56 23.25 -7.23
CA ALA A 46 6.43 21.83 -6.92
C ALA A 46 6.62 20.95 -8.17
N ILE A 47 6.01 21.31 -9.30
CA ILE A 47 6.21 20.59 -10.59
C ILE A 47 7.67 20.59 -11.01
N LEU A 48 8.34 21.74 -10.94
CA LEU A 48 9.75 21.86 -11.31
C LEU A 48 10.64 21.05 -10.37
N SER A 49 10.34 21.05 -9.07
CA SER A 49 11.05 20.26 -8.09
C SER A 49 10.93 18.75 -8.35
N VAL A 50 9.72 18.25 -8.61
CA VAL A 50 9.51 16.82 -8.94
C VAL A 50 10.21 16.45 -10.24
N ARG A 51 10.17 17.30 -11.26
CA ARG A 51 10.89 17.06 -12.53
C ARG A 51 12.40 16.95 -12.32
N ARG A 52 12.97 17.81 -11.47
CA ARG A 52 14.39 17.75 -11.11
C ARG A 52 14.69 16.43 -10.40
N ASP A 53 13.91 16.09 -9.38
CA ASP A 53 14.06 14.86 -8.60
C ASP A 53 13.92 13.59 -9.48
N LEU A 54 13.03 13.59 -10.48
CA LEU A 54 12.88 12.48 -11.43
C LEU A 54 14.08 12.33 -12.38
N ASN A 55 14.81 13.42 -12.66
CA ASN A 55 15.99 13.41 -13.52
C ASN A 55 17.30 13.14 -12.74
N GLU A 56 17.32 13.45 -11.44
CA GLU A 56 18.44 13.15 -10.57
C GLU A 56 18.40 11.67 -10.20
N HIS A 57 19.24 10.85 -10.84
CA HIS A 57 19.30 9.40 -10.63
C HIS A 57 19.98 8.97 -9.32
N THR A 58 20.38 9.90 -8.46
CA THR A 58 21.16 9.61 -7.26
C THR A 58 20.29 9.52 -6.02
N CYS A 59 20.26 8.35 -5.42
CA CYS A 59 19.78 8.17 -4.05
C CYS A 59 20.95 8.37 -3.09
N ALA A 60 20.99 9.51 -2.43
CA ALA A 60 22.03 9.85 -1.47
C ALA A 60 21.82 9.24 -0.07
N VAL A 61 20.76 8.45 0.10
CA VAL A 61 20.43 7.87 1.41
C VAL A 61 21.23 6.61 1.65
N GLU A 62 22.09 6.64 2.66
CA GLU A 62 22.79 5.45 3.11
C GLU A 62 21.87 4.59 4.00
N PRO A 63 21.81 3.29 3.75
CA PRO A 63 21.07 2.36 4.60
C PRO A 63 21.76 2.22 5.97
N PRO A 64 21.04 1.72 7.00
CA PRO A 64 21.65 1.45 8.31
C PRO A 64 22.90 0.55 8.21
N PRO A 65 23.91 0.71 9.11
CA PRO A 65 25.19 -0.01 9.02
C PRO A 65 25.05 -1.54 9.03
N ASP A 66 24.09 -2.09 9.73
CA ASP A 66 23.82 -3.52 9.85
C ASP A 66 22.95 -4.11 8.70
N THR A 67 22.71 -3.33 7.66
CA THR A 67 21.83 -3.72 6.55
C THR A 67 22.36 -4.94 5.79
N VAL A 68 23.65 -5.01 5.49
CA VAL A 68 24.21 -6.12 4.70
C VAL A 68 24.08 -7.48 5.41
N PRO A 69 24.46 -7.65 6.68
CA PRO A 69 24.20 -8.89 7.42
C PRO A 69 22.71 -9.25 7.49
N PHE A 70 21.85 -8.27 7.66
CA PHE A 70 20.41 -8.47 7.67
C PHE A 70 19.89 -8.97 6.32
N LEU A 71 20.34 -8.38 5.21
CA LEU A 71 19.98 -8.83 3.86
C LEU A 71 20.53 -10.23 3.54
N GLN A 72 21.69 -10.61 4.05
CA GLN A 72 22.21 -11.98 3.93
C GLN A 72 21.29 -12.99 4.62
N ARG A 73 20.74 -12.62 5.79
CA ARG A 73 19.72 -13.43 6.48
C ARG A 73 18.45 -13.55 5.65
N LEU A 74 17.92 -12.43 5.13
CA LEU A 74 16.72 -12.44 4.29
C LEU A 74 16.87 -13.26 3.02
N PHE A 75 18.06 -13.23 2.42
CA PHE A 75 18.37 -14.07 1.27
C PHE A 75 18.28 -15.57 1.61
N ARG A 76 18.84 -16.02 2.74
CA ARG A 76 18.75 -17.42 3.17
C ARG A 76 17.29 -17.83 3.38
N ILE A 77 16.52 -17.00 4.08
CA ILE A 77 15.09 -17.22 4.30
C ILE A 77 14.35 -17.35 2.97
N TYR A 78 14.57 -16.44 2.04
CA TYR A 78 13.94 -16.47 0.71
C TYR A 78 14.31 -17.74 -0.06
N THR A 79 15.56 -18.16 -0.02
CA THR A 79 16.03 -19.38 -0.69
C THR A 79 15.34 -20.63 -0.14
N GLU A 80 15.18 -20.72 1.17
CA GLU A 80 14.43 -21.80 1.80
C GLU A 80 12.94 -21.74 1.43
N GLN A 81 12.31 -20.60 1.50
CA GLN A 81 10.90 -20.39 1.13
C GLN A 81 10.63 -20.69 -0.35
N LYS A 82 11.56 -20.33 -1.24
CA LYS A 82 11.45 -20.62 -2.69
C LYS A 82 11.42 -22.12 -2.99
N SER A 83 12.07 -22.95 -2.16
CA SER A 83 12.03 -24.40 -2.30
C SER A 83 10.72 -25.02 -1.83
N TYR A 84 9.92 -24.29 -1.08
CA TYR A 84 8.61 -24.73 -0.60
C TYR A 84 7.58 -24.62 -1.71
N GLN A 85 6.79 -25.65 -1.90
CA GLN A 85 5.64 -25.63 -2.80
C GLN A 85 4.37 -25.47 -1.96
N PRO A 86 3.79 -24.27 -1.90
CA PRO A 86 2.57 -24.05 -1.15
C PRO A 86 1.41 -24.84 -1.76
N ALA A 87 0.43 -25.19 -0.92
CA ALA A 87 -0.82 -25.75 -1.40
C ALA A 87 -1.47 -24.80 -2.44
N PRO A 88 -2.25 -25.33 -3.40
CA PRO A 88 -2.82 -24.54 -4.49
C PRO A 88 -3.49 -23.22 -4.09
N PRO A 89 -4.23 -23.12 -2.96
CA PRO A 89 -4.86 -21.89 -2.53
C PRO A 89 -3.89 -20.76 -2.12
N TYR A 90 -2.58 -21.05 -1.99
CA TYR A 90 -1.54 -20.09 -1.60
C TYR A 90 -0.52 -19.82 -2.69
N ARG A 91 -0.80 -20.30 -3.91
CA ARG A 91 0.04 -20.01 -5.07
C ARG A 91 0.08 -18.52 -5.39
N THR A 92 1.06 -18.11 -6.14
CA THR A 92 1.06 -16.78 -6.76
C THR A 92 -0.08 -16.71 -7.79
N GLY A 93 -0.94 -15.71 -7.70
CA GLY A 93 -2.00 -15.50 -8.68
C GLY A 93 -1.47 -15.01 -10.04
N ALA A 94 -2.27 -15.19 -11.09
CA ALA A 94 -1.88 -14.93 -12.48
C ALA A 94 -1.37 -13.49 -12.71
N ILE A 95 -1.98 -12.47 -12.09
CA ILE A 95 -1.53 -11.07 -12.17
C ILE A 95 -0.11 -10.93 -11.63
N TRP A 96 0.16 -11.54 -10.47
CA TRP A 96 1.46 -11.42 -9.82
C TRP A 96 2.54 -12.23 -10.51
N GLU A 97 2.23 -13.40 -11.06
CA GLU A 97 3.18 -14.17 -11.89
C GLU A 97 3.66 -13.34 -13.07
N GLU A 98 2.74 -12.73 -13.78
CA GLU A 98 3.05 -11.89 -14.92
C GLU A 98 3.77 -10.60 -14.52
N ALA A 99 3.35 -9.97 -13.43
CA ALA A 99 3.98 -8.79 -12.89
C ALA A 99 5.42 -9.06 -12.41
N LEU A 100 5.66 -10.16 -11.72
CA LEU A 100 7.00 -10.57 -11.31
C LEU A 100 7.89 -10.85 -12.52
N ARG A 101 7.35 -11.51 -13.55
CA ARG A 101 8.06 -11.84 -14.77
C ARG A 101 8.44 -10.60 -15.61
N LYS A 102 7.52 -9.65 -15.75
CA LYS A 102 7.70 -8.48 -16.64
C LYS A 102 8.40 -7.30 -15.98
N TRP A 103 8.01 -6.98 -14.78
CA TRP A 103 8.28 -5.68 -14.18
C TRP A 103 9.30 -5.71 -13.05
N ARG A 104 9.77 -6.90 -12.61
CA ARG A 104 10.65 -6.99 -11.44
C ARG A 104 11.94 -7.75 -11.71
N LYS A 105 12.42 -7.67 -12.94
CA LYS A 105 13.60 -8.42 -13.39
C LYS A 105 14.85 -8.06 -12.60
N ASN A 106 15.10 -6.77 -12.34
CA ASN A 106 16.29 -6.32 -11.63
C ASN A 106 16.22 -6.67 -10.14
N TYR A 107 15.07 -6.46 -9.51
CA TYR A 107 14.85 -6.81 -8.13
C TYR A 107 14.96 -8.31 -7.90
N LEU A 108 14.26 -9.13 -8.66
CA LEU A 108 14.32 -10.58 -8.54
C LEU A 108 15.73 -11.11 -8.83
N ALA A 109 16.40 -10.59 -9.87
CA ALA A 109 17.77 -10.96 -10.17
C ALA A 109 18.76 -10.60 -9.04
N ALA A 110 18.53 -9.50 -8.32
CA ALA A 110 19.31 -9.15 -7.15
C ALA A 110 19.01 -10.08 -5.97
N LEU A 111 17.73 -10.35 -5.70
CA LEU A 111 17.28 -11.26 -4.65
C LEU A 111 17.74 -12.68 -4.87
N GLU A 112 17.76 -13.18 -6.11
CA GLU A 112 18.17 -14.54 -6.46
C GLU A 112 19.69 -14.73 -6.57
N SER A 113 20.43 -13.62 -6.69
CA SER A 113 21.89 -13.67 -6.85
C SER A 113 22.65 -14.10 -5.60
N GLY A 114 22.03 -14.03 -4.42
CA GLY A 114 22.71 -14.22 -3.14
C GLY A 114 23.66 -13.10 -2.74
N ASN A 115 23.75 -12.05 -3.56
CA ASN A 115 24.61 -10.91 -3.30
C ASN A 115 23.88 -9.83 -2.51
N ALA A 116 24.14 -9.76 -1.20
CA ALA A 116 23.48 -8.82 -0.30
C ALA A 116 23.80 -7.34 -0.63
N GLU A 117 24.98 -7.06 -1.17
CA GLU A 117 25.33 -5.69 -1.58
C GLU A 117 24.51 -5.25 -2.80
N ARG A 118 24.39 -6.14 -3.79
CA ARG A 118 23.54 -5.89 -4.94
C ARG A 118 22.09 -5.70 -4.53
N LEU A 119 21.58 -6.51 -3.61
CA LEU A 119 20.22 -6.38 -3.08
C LEU A 119 20.07 -5.06 -2.30
N ARG A 120 21.05 -4.68 -1.49
CA ARG A 120 21.08 -3.39 -0.80
C ARG A 120 20.98 -2.23 -1.79
N ASP A 121 21.74 -2.25 -2.87
CA ASP A 121 21.76 -1.17 -3.86
C ASP A 121 20.41 -1.03 -4.58
N VAL A 122 19.72 -2.14 -4.84
CA VAL A 122 18.35 -2.13 -5.39
C VAL A 122 17.36 -1.60 -4.34
N LEU A 123 17.39 -2.11 -3.11
CA LEU A 123 16.44 -1.72 -2.07
C LEU A 123 16.64 -0.30 -1.57
N ARG A 124 17.86 0.23 -1.60
CA ARG A 124 18.15 1.62 -1.25
C ARG A 124 17.29 2.62 -2.02
N CYS A 125 16.95 2.29 -3.28
CA CYS A 125 16.18 3.15 -4.18
C CYS A 125 14.93 2.44 -4.73
N PHE A 126 14.27 1.59 -3.96
CA PHE A 126 13.21 0.74 -4.48
C PHE A 126 12.01 1.52 -5.05
N HIS A 127 11.79 2.76 -4.62
CA HIS A 127 10.79 3.65 -5.22
C HIS A 127 11.20 4.19 -6.60
N ARG A 128 12.46 3.98 -7.03
CA ARG A 128 12.99 4.51 -8.30
C ARG A 128 13.37 3.42 -9.30
N ASN A 129 13.06 2.19 -9.01
CA ASN A 129 13.37 1.05 -9.88
C ASN A 129 12.15 0.12 -10.05
N ASP A 130 12.34 -1.03 -10.67
CA ASP A 130 11.28 -1.97 -10.98
C ASP A 130 10.61 -2.62 -9.76
N THR A 131 11.16 -2.47 -8.56
CA THR A 131 10.57 -2.97 -7.32
C THR A 131 9.25 -2.25 -6.99
N ILE A 132 9.17 -0.93 -7.25
CA ILE A 132 8.00 -0.10 -6.88
C ILE A 132 6.73 -0.49 -7.63
N GLY A 133 6.82 -1.03 -8.83
CA GLY A 133 5.65 -1.41 -9.63
C GLY A 133 4.71 -2.40 -8.94
N ALA A 134 5.15 -3.03 -7.83
CA ALA A 134 4.32 -3.90 -7.00
C ALA A 134 3.52 -3.16 -5.92
N ILE A 135 3.91 -1.95 -5.59
CA ILE A 135 3.57 -1.33 -4.31
C ILE A 135 3.22 0.15 -4.43
N GLY A 136 3.26 0.67 -5.63
CA GLY A 136 3.00 2.09 -5.86
C GLY A 136 2.96 2.47 -7.33
N ILE A 137 3.14 3.74 -7.62
CA ILE A 137 3.19 4.24 -8.98
C ILE A 137 4.60 4.03 -9.54
N GLU A 138 4.70 3.28 -10.64
CA GLU A 138 5.97 3.08 -11.33
C GLU A 138 6.64 4.41 -11.70
N ILE A 139 7.97 4.46 -11.54
CA ILE A 139 8.75 5.67 -11.81
C ILE A 139 8.58 6.15 -13.26
N GLU A 140 8.43 5.24 -14.21
CA GLU A 140 8.21 5.58 -15.60
C GLU A 140 6.84 6.22 -15.85
N ILE A 141 5.81 5.76 -15.14
CA ILE A 141 4.48 6.39 -15.18
C ILE A 141 4.56 7.82 -14.63
N LEU A 142 5.30 8.03 -13.54
CA LEU A 142 5.54 9.37 -13.00
C LEU A 142 6.31 10.24 -13.99
N ARG A 143 7.37 9.74 -14.61
CA ARG A 143 8.11 10.48 -15.65
C ARG A 143 7.19 10.93 -16.77
N GLN A 144 6.41 10.02 -17.35
CA GLN A 144 5.47 10.34 -18.42
C GLN A 144 4.39 11.33 -17.96
N LEU A 145 3.90 11.21 -16.74
CA LEU A 145 2.94 12.14 -16.15
C LEU A 145 3.53 13.54 -16.07
N PHE A 146 4.79 13.67 -15.62
CA PHE A 146 5.47 14.95 -15.45
C PHE A 146 6.06 15.53 -16.73
N LEU A 147 6.12 14.78 -17.83
CA LEU A 147 6.37 15.35 -19.17
C LEU A 147 5.20 16.20 -19.67
N ASN A 148 3.97 15.92 -19.24
CA ASN A 148 2.79 16.68 -19.63
C ASN A 148 2.47 17.75 -18.57
N PRO A 149 2.59 19.06 -18.87
CA PRO A 149 2.37 20.13 -17.88
C PRO A 149 0.98 20.11 -17.26
N PHE A 150 -0.05 19.79 -18.04
CA PHE A 150 -1.42 19.72 -17.55
C PHE A 150 -1.63 18.56 -16.59
N ARG A 151 -1.15 17.35 -16.95
CA ARG A 151 -1.26 16.18 -16.06
C ARG A 151 -0.49 16.36 -14.76
N SER A 152 0.71 16.94 -14.83
CA SER A 152 1.50 17.24 -13.63
C SER A 152 0.80 18.27 -12.74
N ALA A 153 0.21 19.33 -13.32
CA ALA A 153 -0.56 20.30 -12.55
C ALA A 153 -1.79 19.65 -11.85
N CYS A 154 -2.53 18.81 -12.57
CA CYS A 154 -3.65 18.07 -11.97
C CYS A 154 -3.20 17.14 -10.83
N PHE A 155 -2.09 16.43 -11.02
CA PHE A 155 -1.55 15.52 -10.01
C PHE A 155 -1.10 16.27 -8.76
N VAL A 156 -0.32 17.34 -8.92
CA VAL A 156 0.18 18.16 -7.82
C VAL A 156 -0.99 18.81 -7.07
N THR A 157 -1.94 19.41 -7.80
CA THR A 157 -3.13 20.02 -7.19
C THR A 157 -3.96 19.01 -6.40
N ASN A 158 -4.11 17.79 -6.93
CA ASN A 158 -4.82 16.72 -6.23
C ASN A 158 -4.16 16.41 -4.88
N LEU A 159 -2.83 16.19 -4.86
CA LEU A 159 -2.14 15.87 -3.61
C LEU A 159 -2.22 17.02 -2.60
N ILE A 160 -2.03 18.27 -3.04
CA ILE A 160 -2.17 19.44 -2.17
C ILE A 160 -3.58 19.57 -1.61
N THR A 161 -4.60 19.40 -2.45
CA THR A 161 -6.01 19.47 -2.02
C THR A 161 -6.33 18.37 -1.00
N LYS A 162 -5.86 17.16 -1.23
CA LYS A 162 -6.01 16.06 -0.26
C LYS A 162 -5.29 16.36 1.04
N TYR A 163 -4.08 16.87 1.01
CA TYR A 163 -3.34 17.28 2.20
C TYR A 163 -4.12 18.29 3.03
N GLN A 164 -4.64 19.33 2.40
CA GLN A 164 -5.44 20.36 3.06
C GLN A 164 -6.78 19.87 3.60
N ALA A 165 -7.38 18.87 2.94
CA ALA A 165 -8.64 18.27 3.36
C ALA A 165 -8.47 17.19 4.44
N PHE A 166 -7.29 16.58 4.56
CA PHE A 166 -7.03 15.43 5.43
C PHE A 166 -7.49 15.63 6.88
N PRO A 167 -7.19 16.76 7.57
CA PRO A 167 -7.61 16.94 8.96
C PRO A 167 -9.14 17.04 9.17
N ARG A 168 -9.91 17.21 8.08
CA ARG A 168 -11.38 17.23 8.14
C ARG A 168 -12.02 15.86 7.92
N VAL A 169 -11.26 14.95 7.33
CA VAL A 169 -11.72 13.61 6.94
C VAL A 169 -11.14 12.52 7.86
N CYS A 170 -9.91 12.71 8.29
CA CYS A 170 -9.10 11.73 9.01
C CYS A 170 -8.56 12.33 10.31
N ASP A 171 -8.04 11.47 11.18
CA ASP A 171 -7.32 11.90 12.36
C ASP A 171 -6.02 12.64 11.95
N PRO A 172 -5.85 13.91 12.39
CA PRO A 172 -4.70 14.73 12.01
C PRO A 172 -3.33 14.12 12.39
N ARG A 173 -3.27 13.23 13.38
CA ARG A 173 -2.03 12.53 13.78
C ARG A 173 -1.39 11.78 12.63
N PHE A 174 -2.17 11.33 11.66
CA PHE A 174 -1.69 10.58 10.50
C PHE A 174 -1.17 11.48 9.37
N LEU A 175 -1.43 12.78 9.39
CA LEU A 175 -1.06 13.70 8.30
C LEU A 175 0.45 13.77 8.07
N ALA A 176 1.26 13.68 9.13
CA ALA A 176 2.72 13.69 9.02
C ALA A 176 3.27 12.51 8.20
N PHE A 177 2.51 11.44 8.05
CA PHE A 177 2.93 10.19 7.41
C PHE A 177 2.55 10.09 5.92
N VAL A 178 1.98 11.15 5.34
CA VAL A 178 1.87 11.29 3.88
C VAL A 178 3.26 11.42 3.24
N ASP A 179 4.26 11.82 4.01
CA ASP A 179 5.68 11.68 3.69
C ASP A 179 6.16 10.28 4.09
N GLU A 180 6.67 9.52 3.14
CA GLU A 180 7.18 8.16 3.36
C GLU A 180 8.61 8.15 3.92
N GLY A 181 9.16 9.33 4.23
CA GLY A 181 10.52 9.48 4.72
C GLY A 181 11.56 9.38 3.59
N LYS A 182 12.78 9.02 3.96
CA LYS A 182 13.94 9.03 3.03
C LYS A 182 14.28 7.67 2.45
N PHE A 183 13.98 6.58 3.17
CA PHE A 183 14.40 5.24 2.76
C PHE A 183 13.60 4.72 1.57
N GLY A 184 14.29 4.08 0.62
CA GLY A 184 13.71 3.70 -0.67
C GLY A 184 13.66 4.85 -1.69
N CYS A 185 14.05 6.09 -1.31
CA CYS A 185 14.08 7.28 -2.17
C CYS A 185 12.75 7.61 -2.87
N PRO A 186 11.64 7.77 -2.13
CA PRO A 186 10.35 8.08 -2.74
C PRO A 186 10.38 9.42 -3.47
N VAL A 187 9.69 9.47 -4.60
CA VAL A 187 9.46 10.70 -5.37
C VAL A 187 8.12 11.30 -4.94
N GLY A 188 8.13 12.54 -4.53
CA GLY A 188 6.93 13.20 -4.06
C GLY A 188 6.90 14.71 -4.32
N VAL A 189 5.74 15.29 -4.11
CA VAL A 189 5.46 16.72 -4.28
C VAL A 189 5.85 17.47 -3.02
N PRO A 190 6.83 18.38 -3.07
CA PRO A 190 7.17 19.21 -1.90
C PRO A 190 6.03 20.19 -1.61
N PHE A 191 5.54 20.15 -0.38
CA PHE A 191 4.50 21.05 0.09
C PHE A 191 4.50 21.12 1.62
N ASP A 192 4.45 22.33 2.17
CA ASP A 192 4.37 22.60 3.62
C ASP A 192 5.45 21.84 4.45
N GLY A 193 6.70 21.86 3.96
CA GLY A 193 7.82 21.20 4.60
C GLY A 193 7.84 19.66 4.49
N GLN A 194 6.87 19.07 3.83
CA GLN A 194 6.75 17.63 3.61
C GLN A 194 6.89 17.27 2.13
N LYS A 195 7.12 15.98 1.87
CA LYS A 195 7.13 15.39 0.54
C LYS A 195 5.90 14.50 0.37
N LEU A 196 4.87 15.03 -0.29
CA LEU A 196 3.60 14.33 -0.49
C LEU A 196 3.74 13.26 -1.56
N THR A 197 3.52 12.01 -1.21
CA THR A 197 3.47 10.90 -2.14
C THR A 197 2.05 10.33 -2.26
N ALA A 198 1.69 9.78 -3.42
CA ALA A 198 0.37 9.18 -3.60
C ALA A 198 0.18 7.95 -2.69
N SER A 199 1.23 7.11 -2.56
CA SER A 199 1.22 5.93 -1.69
C SER A 199 1.16 6.32 -0.21
N GLY A 200 1.96 7.30 0.22
CA GLY A 200 1.93 7.82 1.59
C GLY A 200 0.54 8.32 1.97
N PHE A 201 -0.11 9.03 1.02
CA PHE A 201 -1.47 9.51 1.23
C PHE A 201 -2.48 8.39 1.45
N ARG A 202 -2.45 7.36 0.59
CA ARG A 202 -3.33 6.19 0.72
C ARG A 202 -3.11 5.48 2.05
N HIS A 203 -1.85 5.20 2.39
CA HIS A 203 -1.54 4.47 3.62
C HIS A 203 -1.84 5.28 4.87
N ALA A 204 -1.61 6.60 4.90
CA ALA A 204 -1.99 7.45 6.02
C ALA A 204 -3.51 7.48 6.21
N TYR A 205 -4.27 7.53 5.11
CA TYR A 205 -5.73 7.43 5.15
C TYR A 205 -6.19 6.07 5.69
N TYR A 206 -5.67 4.97 5.14
CA TYR A 206 -6.04 3.62 5.57
C TYR A 206 -5.69 3.38 7.04
N ALA A 207 -4.51 3.84 7.49
CA ALA A 207 -4.11 3.72 8.88
C ALA A 207 -5.05 4.48 9.83
N SER A 208 -5.47 5.70 9.45
CA SER A 208 -6.44 6.49 10.20
C SER A 208 -7.80 5.81 10.27
N GLU A 209 -8.34 5.36 9.15
CA GLU A 209 -9.65 4.71 9.08
C GLU A 209 -9.66 3.35 9.79
N PHE A 210 -8.61 2.57 9.62
CA PHE A 210 -8.43 1.32 10.33
C PHE A 210 -8.37 1.54 11.85
N SER A 211 -7.54 2.48 12.31
CA SER A 211 -7.42 2.80 13.74
C SER A 211 -8.77 3.19 14.36
N ARG A 212 -9.55 3.99 13.62
CA ARG A 212 -10.89 4.39 14.04
C ARG A 212 -11.86 3.21 14.05
N ALA A 213 -11.82 2.35 13.03
CA ALA A 213 -12.76 1.24 12.86
C ALA A 213 -12.63 0.19 13.96
N ILE A 214 -11.43 0.00 14.51
CA ILE A 214 -11.16 -1.00 15.54
C ILE A 214 -11.03 -0.40 16.95
N ASP A 215 -11.21 0.91 17.11
CA ASP A 215 -10.99 1.64 18.36
C ASP A 215 -9.57 1.40 18.92
N PHE A 216 -8.54 1.57 18.06
CA PHE A 216 -7.14 1.20 18.33
C PHE A 216 -6.61 1.79 19.62
N ASP A 217 -6.91 3.07 19.90
CA ASP A 217 -6.45 3.77 21.09
C ASP A 217 -7.08 3.26 22.40
N GLN A 218 -8.15 2.48 22.34
CA GLN A 218 -8.86 1.93 23.52
C GLN A 218 -8.46 0.49 23.81
N LYS A 219 -7.62 -0.13 22.98
CA LYS A 219 -7.23 -1.53 23.09
C LYS A 219 -5.75 -1.66 23.40
N GLU A 220 -5.40 -2.68 24.13
CA GLU A 220 -4.02 -3.04 24.42
C GLU A 220 -3.70 -4.43 23.88
N ASP A 221 -2.41 -4.66 23.67
CA ASP A 221 -1.90 -5.96 23.27
C ASP A 221 -2.53 -6.54 21.99
N LEU A 222 -2.91 -5.66 21.06
CA LEU A 222 -3.52 -6.07 19.81
C LEU A 222 -2.59 -6.95 18.98
N VAL A 223 -3.16 -7.94 18.32
CA VAL A 223 -2.54 -8.66 17.21
C VAL A 223 -3.31 -8.32 15.93
N VAL A 224 -2.66 -7.62 15.04
CA VAL A 224 -3.19 -7.24 13.72
C VAL A 224 -2.52 -8.11 12.66
N CYS A 225 -3.27 -8.61 11.69
CA CYS A 225 -2.75 -9.39 10.58
C CYS A 225 -3.09 -8.71 9.26
N GLU A 226 -2.09 -8.43 8.44
CA GLU A 226 -2.25 -7.87 7.08
C GLU A 226 -1.94 -8.94 6.03
N LEU A 227 -2.84 -9.05 5.05
CA LEU A 227 -2.62 -9.84 3.84
C LEU A 227 -2.16 -8.94 2.72
N GLY A 228 -0.95 -9.19 2.19
CA GLY A 228 -0.38 -8.38 1.13
C GLY A 228 0.09 -7.01 1.63
N GLY A 229 1.03 -6.99 2.56
CA GLY A 229 1.55 -5.76 3.18
C GLY A 229 2.50 -4.93 2.31
N GLY A 230 2.86 -5.44 1.13
CA GLY A 230 3.74 -4.75 0.18
C GLY A 230 5.09 -4.37 0.82
N TYR A 231 5.46 -3.09 0.81
CA TYR A 231 6.69 -2.61 1.46
C TYR A 231 6.51 -2.21 2.93
N ALA A 232 5.37 -2.55 3.53
CA ALA A 232 5.07 -2.33 4.94
C ALA A 232 4.98 -0.85 5.41
N ASN A 233 4.51 0.04 4.54
CA ASN A 233 4.32 1.43 4.95
C ASN A 233 3.14 1.61 5.92
N LEU A 234 2.06 0.83 5.75
CA LEU A 234 0.91 0.88 6.64
C LEU A 234 1.26 0.49 8.08
N PRO A 235 1.91 -0.68 8.34
CA PRO A 235 2.37 -1.02 9.69
C PRO A 235 3.39 -0.04 10.26
N ARG A 236 4.29 0.54 9.43
CA ARG A 236 5.18 1.63 9.88
C ARG A 236 4.39 2.79 10.44
N ILE A 237 3.38 3.28 9.71
CA ILE A 237 2.54 4.41 10.13
C ILE A 237 1.84 4.10 11.45
N LEU A 238 1.19 2.94 11.54
CA LEU A 238 0.50 2.52 12.77
C LEU A 238 1.47 2.46 13.96
N LYS A 239 2.67 1.90 13.77
CA LYS A 239 3.69 1.82 14.83
C LYS A 239 4.16 3.19 15.31
N GLN A 240 4.33 4.13 14.39
CA GLN A 240 4.84 5.46 14.70
C GLN A 240 3.74 6.35 15.33
N VAL A 241 2.49 6.23 14.89
CA VAL A 241 1.36 6.99 15.49
C VAL A 241 0.98 6.43 16.87
N HIS A 242 0.97 5.11 17.02
CA HIS A 242 0.62 4.44 18.27
C HIS A 242 1.85 3.94 19.03
N ASN A 243 2.93 4.70 19.02
CA ASN A 243 4.24 4.33 19.59
C ASN A 243 4.23 4.02 21.09
N SER A 244 3.26 4.55 21.83
CA SER A 244 3.06 4.27 23.26
C SER A 244 2.27 3.00 23.53
N ARG A 245 1.74 2.33 22.49
CA ARG A 245 0.92 1.14 22.61
C ARG A 245 1.72 -0.13 22.30
N SER A 246 1.43 -1.19 23.07
CA SER A 246 1.92 -2.53 22.75
C SER A 246 0.98 -3.20 21.76
N PHE A 247 1.48 -3.55 20.59
CA PHE A 247 0.75 -4.37 19.61
C PHE A 247 1.73 -5.10 18.71
N THR A 248 1.28 -6.21 18.15
CA THR A 248 2.02 -6.97 17.13
C THR A 248 1.33 -6.84 15.79
N TYR A 249 2.11 -6.58 14.75
CA TYR A 249 1.62 -6.53 13.39
C TYR A 249 2.21 -7.67 12.55
N VAL A 250 1.37 -8.59 12.14
CA VAL A 250 1.73 -9.75 11.32
C VAL A 250 1.50 -9.40 9.85
N ILE A 251 2.52 -9.56 9.03
CA ILE A 251 2.47 -9.36 7.57
C ILE A 251 2.58 -10.72 6.92
N LEU A 252 1.56 -11.07 6.15
CA LEU A 252 1.52 -12.26 5.30
C LEU A 252 1.60 -11.83 3.85
N ASP A 253 2.69 -12.17 3.17
CA ASP A 253 2.91 -11.76 1.79
C ASP A 253 3.66 -12.85 0.99
N LEU A 254 3.79 -12.64 -0.30
CA LEU A 254 4.62 -13.49 -1.15
C LEU A 254 6.08 -13.44 -0.68
N PRO A 255 6.81 -14.57 -0.69
CA PRO A 255 8.23 -14.61 -0.31
C PRO A 255 9.09 -13.56 -1.00
N GLN A 256 8.75 -13.22 -2.24
CA GLN A 256 9.42 -12.20 -3.02
C GLN A 256 9.25 -10.78 -2.46
N MET A 257 8.14 -10.51 -1.75
CA MET A 257 7.83 -9.18 -1.21
C MET A 257 8.37 -8.96 0.20
N LEU A 258 8.48 -10.01 1.00
CA LEU A 258 8.92 -9.93 2.40
C LEU A 258 10.29 -9.25 2.60
N PRO A 259 11.31 -9.44 1.72
CA PRO A 259 12.58 -8.73 1.86
C PRO A 259 12.47 -7.20 1.72
N VAL A 260 11.56 -6.70 0.87
CA VAL A 260 11.31 -5.26 0.73
C VAL A 260 10.69 -4.71 2.01
N ALA A 261 9.66 -5.40 2.52
CA ALA A 261 8.97 -5.04 3.76
C ALA A 261 9.93 -5.05 4.96
N ALA A 262 10.73 -6.12 5.10
CA ALA A 262 11.70 -6.26 6.18
C ALA A 262 12.77 -5.15 6.15
N TYR A 263 13.32 -4.86 4.97
CA TYR A 263 14.29 -3.78 4.78
C TYR A 263 13.69 -2.42 5.17
N PHE A 264 12.47 -2.13 4.69
CA PHE A 264 11.82 -0.85 4.94
C PHE A 264 11.49 -0.64 6.42
N LEU A 265 10.99 -1.68 7.09
CA LEU A 265 10.72 -1.64 8.54
C LEU A 265 12.01 -1.50 9.35
N LYS A 266 13.06 -2.26 9.03
CA LYS A 266 14.36 -2.15 9.70
C LYS A 266 14.94 -0.74 9.59
N ALA A 267 14.78 -0.10 8.44
CA ALA A 267 15.30 1.25 8.19
C ALA A 267 14.48 2.36 8.87
N ASN A 268 13.14 2.21 8.96
CA ASN A 268 12.25 3.25 9.47
C ASN A 268 11.80 3.05 10.93
N CYS A 269 11.96 1.83 11.47
CA CYS A 269 11.61 1.45 12.83
C CYS A 269 12.76 0.67 13.47
N PRO A 270 13.96 1.29 13.64
CA PRO A 270 15.18 0.57 14.02
C PRO A 270 15.09 -0.11 15.39
N ASP A 271 14.30 0.45 16.31
CA ASP A 271 14.13 -0.06 17.68
C ASP A 271 13.05 -1.17 17.77
N SER A 272 12.36 -1.46 16.67
CA SER A 272 11.32 -2.48 16.65
C SER A 272 11.90 -3.88 16.52
N ARG A 273 11.29 -4.82 17.25
CA ARG A 273 11.60 -6.24 17.17
C ARG A 273 10.87 -6.84 15.96
N ILE A 274 11.65 -7.27 14.97
CA ILE A 274 11.12 -7.87 13.74
C ILE A 274 11.36 -9.39 13.80
N GLY A 275 10.28 -10.16 13.95
CA GLY A 275 10.29 -11.62 13.83
C GLY A 275 10.25 -12.03 12.36
N LEU A 276 11.21 -12.82 11.95
CA LEU A 276 11.29 -13.35 10.60
C LEU A 276 10.95 -14.84 10.58
N TRP A 277 10.64 -15.35 9.41
CA TRP A 277 10.20 -16.72 9.22
C TRP A 277 11.14 -17.79 9.81
N ASP A 278 12.45 -17.61 9.72
CA ASP A 278 13.45 -18.55 10.25
C ASP A 278 13.40 -18.73 11.77
N GLU A 279 12.91 -17.73 12.50
CA GLU A 279 12.69 -17.80 13.95
C GLU A 279 11.33 -18.44 14.33
N LEU A 280 10.38 -18.42 13.40
CA LEU A 280 8.99 -18.74 13.65
C LEU A 280 8.48 -19.96 12.84
N ARG A 281 9.35 -20.57 12.03
CA ARG A 281 8.96 -21.65 11.11
C ARG A 281 8.50 -22.95 11.80
N ASP A 282 8.90 -23.14 13.04
CA ASP A 282 8.61 -24.37 13.79
C ASP A 282 7.46 -24.13 14.79
N GLY A 283 6.49 -25.01 14.76
CA GLY A 283 5.36 -24.96 15.70
C GLY A 283 4.22 -23.98 15.36
N PRO A 284 3.20 -23.92 16.21
CA PRO A 284 2.06 -23.03 16.05
C PRO A 284 2.43 -21.57 16.34
N LEU A 285 1.86 -20.64 15.57
CA LEU A 285 2.02 -19.21 15.78
C LEU A 285 1.04 -18.70 16.84
N SER A 286 1.25 -19.14 18.09
CA SER A 286 0.39 -18.71 19.19
C SER A 286 0.46 -17.20 19.40
N ARG A 287 -0.60 -16.63 19.98
CA ARG A 287 -0.64 -15.20 20.33
C ARG A 287 0.55 -14.78 21.21
N SER A 288 0.97 -15.64 22.14
CA SER A 288 2.14 -15.39 22.99
C SER A 288 3.47 -15.38 22.22
N GLU A 289 3.61 -16.23 21.21
CA GLU A 289 4.78 -16.21 20.34
C GLU A 289 4.82 -14.93 19.50
N LEU A 290 3.71 -14.57 18.86
CA LEU A 290 3.60 -13.37 18.05
C LEU A 290 3.91 -12.09 18.85
N ARG A 291 3.42 -11.99 20.08
CA ARG A 291 3.61 -10.82 20.96
C ARG A 291 5.04 -10.60 21.44
N LYS A 292 5.97 -11.48 21.13
CA LYS A 292 7.41 -11.23 21.35
C LYS A 292 7.98 -10.18 20.39
N TYR A 293 7.26 -9.86 19.31
CA TYR A 293 7.69 -8.99 18.23
C TYR A 293 6.73 -7.82 18.03
N ASP A 294 7.25 -6.72 17.51
CA ASP A 294 6.46 -5.59 17.04
C ASP A 294 5.92 -5.86 15.63
N PHE A 295 6.77 -6.47 14.78
CA PHE A 295 6.41 -6.92 13.44
C PHE A 295 6.78 -8.39 13.26
N VAL A 296 5.92 -9.12 12.57
CA VAL A 296 6.16 -10.52 12.19
C VAL A 296 5.94 -10.65 10.69
N LEU A 297 6.96 -11.11 9.96
CA LEU A 297 6.92 -11.25 8.50
C LEU A 297 6.99 -12.72 8.10
N LEU A 298 5.90 -13.20 7.51
CA LEU A 298 5.74 -14.61 7.17
C LEU A 298 5.22 -14.77 5.73
N PRO A 299 5.56 -15.87 5.06
CA PRO A 299 4.98 -16.18 3.78
C PRO A 299 3.47 -16.40 3.88
N ASN A 300 2.78 -16.11 2.82
CA ASN A 300 1.32 -16.06 2.75
C ASN A 300 0.63 -17.37 3.17
N TRP A 301 1.25 -18.54 2.96
CA TRP A 301 0.72 -19.84 3.39
C TRP A 301 0.76 -20.07 4.92
N ASP A 302 1.60 -19.33 5.65
CA ASP A 302 1.68 -19.44 7.10
C ASP A 302 0.42 -18.93 7.83
N ILE A 303 -0.54 -18.38 7.10
CA ILE A 303 -1.87 -18.07 7.65
C ILE A 303 -2.54 -19.31 8.26
N GLU A 304 -2.28 -20.51 7.73
CA GLU A 304 -2.81 -21.76 8.28
C GLU A 304 -2.28 -22.07 9.67
N ARG A 305 -1.08 -21.60 10.00
CA ARG A 305 -0.43 -21.79 11.30
C ARG A 305 -0.96 -20.85 12.38
N LEU A 306 -1.66 -19.78 11.99
CA LEU A 306 -2.34 -18.90 12.95
C LEU A 306 -3.55 -19.65 13.54
N PRO A 307 -3.64 -19.75 14.87
CA PRO A 307 -4.79 -20.43 15.52
C PRO A 307 -6.11 -19.70 15.28
N ASP A 308 -7.21 -20.43 15.40
CA ASP A 308 -8.56 -19.87 15.34
C ASP A 308 -8.74 -18.75 16.38
N GLY A 309 -9.26 -17.61 15.94
CA GLY A 309 -9.50 -16.47 16.82
C GLY A 309 -8.25 -15.85 17.45
N SER A 310 -7.08 -16.03 16.84
CA SER A 310 -5.80 -15.56 17.40
C SER A 310 -5.49 -14.09 17.12
N VAL A 311 -6.17 -13.45 16.17
CA VAL A 311 -5.94 -12.03 15.80
C VAL A 311 -7.15 -11.16 16.09
N ASP A 312 -6.91 -9.92 16.51
CA ASP A 312 -7.98 -8.97 16.87
C ASP A 312 -8.52 -8.23 15.64
N ALA A 313 -7.68 -8.07 14.63
CA ALA A 313 -8.09 -7.47 13.37
C ALA A 313 -7.30 -8.02 12.19
N VAL A 314 -7.98 -8.21 11.08
CA VAL A 314 -7.35 -8.47 9.79
C VAL A 314 -7.53 -7.26 8.90
N ILE A 315 -6.48 -6.88 8.19
CA ILE A 315 -6.49 -5.80 7.21
C ILE A 315 -6.02 -6.31 5.86
N ASN A 316 -6.65 -5.81 4.80
CA ASN A 316 -6.21 -6.03 3.43
C ASN A 316 -6.49 -4.79 2.59
N THR A 317 -5.45 -4.30 1.91
CA THR A 317 -5.56 -3.14 1.04
C THR A 317 -5.00 -3.45 -0.34
N ALA A 318 -5.90 -3.42 -1.33
CA ALA A 318 -5.63 -3.59 -2.77
C ALA A 318 -5.11 -4.97 -3.22
N SER A 319 -4.71 -5.88 -2.33
CA SER A 319 -4.04 -7.13 -2.74
C SER A 319 -4.99 -8.29 -3.00
N LEU A 320 -6.12 -8.43 -2.30
CA LEU A 320 -7.08 -9.52 -2.56
C LEU A 320 -7.69 -9.41 -3.97
N ALA A 321 -7.96 -8.19 -4.45
CA ALA A 321 -8.50 -8.00 -5.80
C ALA A 321 -7.56 -8.49 -6.91
N GLU A 322 -6.25 -8.51 -6.64
CA GLU A 322 -5.21 -8.96 -7.58
C GLU A 322 -5.03 -10.48 -7.62
N MET A 323 -5.80 -11.22 -6.81
CA MET A 323 -5.72 -12.68 -6.69
C MET A 323 -6.80 -13.37 -7.53
N ASP A 324 -6.52 -14.61 -7.92
CA ASP A 324 -7.53 -15.47 -8.57
C ASP A 324 -8.68 -15.75 -7.59
N ARG A 325 -9.87 -15.95 -8.13
CA ARG A 325 -11.10 -16.08 -7.33
C ARG A 325 -11.04 -17.17 -6.26
N ASP A 326 -10.49 -18.34 -6.60
CA ASP A 326 -10.35 -19.45 -5.65
C ASP A 326 -9.37 -19.13 -4.51
N ILE A 327 -8.33 -18.34 -4.78
CA ILE A 327 -7.38 -17.83 -3.79
C ILE A 327 -8.11 -16.85 -2.86
N VAL A 328 -8.90 -15.91 -3.42
CA VAL A 328 -9.70 -14.97 -2.61
C VAL A 328 -10.67 -15.72 -1.69
N GLU A 329 -11.42 -16.69 -2.22
CA GLU A 329 -12.38 -17.47 -1.43
C GLU A 329 -11.69 -18.20 -0.26
N ASN A 330 -10.51 -18.77 -0.50
CA ASN A 330 -9.69 -19.36 0.56
C ASN A 330 -9.30 -18.36 1.63
N TYR A 331 -8.75 -17.19 1.24
CA TYR A 331 -8.36 -16.17 2.23
C TYR A 331 -9.54 -15.60 3.00
N LEU A 332 -10.69 -15.40 2.38
CA LEU A 332 -11.90 -15.00 3.10
C LEU A 332 -12.31 -16.05 4.15
N GLY A 333 -12.11 -17.34 3.85
CA GLY A 333 -12.27 -18.44 4.82
C GLY A 333 -11.28 -18.34 5.98
N GLN A 334 -10.00 -18.12 5.69
CA GLN A 334 -8.95 -17.97 6.70
C GLN A 334 -9.17 -16.72 7.57
N ILE A 335 -9.54 -15.59 6.97
CA ILE A 335 -9.87 -14.35 7.71
C ILE A 335 -10.96 -14.61 8.74
N ARG A 336 -12.03 -15.31 8.36
CA ARG A 336 -13.10 -15.67 9.30
C ARG A 336 -12.60 -16.56 10.43
N ARG A 337 -11.70 -17.49 10.13
CA ARG A 337 -11.15 -18.44 11.08
C ARG A 337 -10.26 -17.75 12.12
N ILE A 338 -9.27 -16.99 11.66
CA ILE A 338 -8.23 -16.42 12.53
C ILE A 338 -8.70 -15.20 13.34
N THR A 339 -9.73 -14.47 12.88
CA THR A 339 -10.23 -13.29 13.59
C THR A 339 -10.95 -13.67 14.86
N ALA A 340 -10.59 -13.07 16.00
CA ALA A 340 -11.21 -13.30 17.30
C ALA A 340 -12.69 -12.84 17.33
N ARG A 341 -13.47 -13.35 18.29
CA ARG A 341 -14.78 -12.77 18.62
C ARG A 341 -14.59 -11.32 19.08
N GLY A 342 -15.44 -10.41 18.63
CA GLY A 342 -15.26 -8.96 18.82
C GLY A 342 -14.19 -8.35 17.93
N GLY A 343 -13.55 -9.13 17.07
CA GLY A 343 -12.54 -8.69 16.14
C GLY A 343 -13.10 -8.07 14.84
N HIS A 344 -12.21 -7.59 13.98
CA HIS A 344 -12.58 -6.84 12.78
C HIS A 344 -11.88 -7.35 11.52
N PHE A 345 -12.54 -7.21 10.40
CA PHE A 345 -11.90 -7.28 9.09
C PHE A 345 -12.11 -5.94 8.37
N TYR A 346 -11.01 -5.26 8.08
CA TYR A 346 -10.98 -4.03 7.29
C TYR A 346 -10.39 -4.32 5.92
N THR A 347 -11.11 -3.95 4.87
CA THR A 347 -10.61 -4.16 3.51
C THR A 347 -10.91 -2.97 2.61
N VAL A 348 -9.92 -2.63 1.77
CA VAL A 348 -10.04 -1.61 0.72
C VAL A 348 -9.57 -2.23 -0.58
N ASN A 349 -10.51 -2.48 -1.48
CA ASN A 349 -10.22 -3.10 -2.77
C ASN A 349 -11.10 -2.49 -3.86
N ARG A 350 -10.86 -2.86 -5.12
CA ARG A 350 -11.74 -2.45 -6.22
C ARG A 350 -13.15 -2.99 -6.01
N ASP A 351 -14.14 -2.13 -6.22
CA ASP A 351 -15.54 -2.54 -6.19
C ASP A 351 -15.88 -3.49 -7.34
N ARG A 352 -15.27 -3.24 -8.52
CA ARG A 352 -15.46 -4.04 -9.74
C ARG A 352 -14.15 -4.56 -10.30
N GLY A 353 -14.17 -5.76 -10.84
CA GLY A 353 -13.01 -6.36 -11.49
C GLY A 353 -12.55 -5.57 -12.72
N VAL A 354 -11.25 -5.59 -12.99
CA VAL A 354 -10.59 -4.90 -14.10
C VAL A 354 -9.71 -5.88 -14.87
N GLU A 355 -9.77 -5.83 -16.20
CA GLU A 355 -8.88 -6.61 -17.07
C GLU A 355 -7.62 -5.82 -17.41
N TYR A 356 -6.50 -6.51 -17.48
CA TYR A 356 -5.18 -5.99 -17.84
C TYR A 356 -4.67 -6.65 -19.11
N PRO A 357 -5.00 -6.11 -20.31
CA PRO A 357 -4.52 -6.64 -21.58
C PRO A 357 -2.99 -6.70 -21.65
N GLU A 358 -2.31 -5.72 -21.04
CA GLU A 358 -0.85 -5.63 -20.98
C GLU A 358 -0.22 -6.73 -20.10
N LEU A 359 -0.99 -7.35 -19.22
CA LEU A 359 -0.60 -8.51 -18.42
C LEU A 359 -1.21 -9.82 -18.98
N GLY A 360 -1.28 -9.95 -20.30
CA GLY A 360 -1.78 -11.17 -20.93
C GLY A 360 -3.28 -11.41 -20.80
N GLY A 361 -4.07 -10.35 -20.50
CA GLY A 361 -5.52 -10.47 -20.28
C GLY A 361 -5.89 -10.98 -18.89
N THR A 362 -4.98 -10.91 -17.93
CA THR A 362 -5.30 -11.23 -16.53
C THR A 362 -6.32 -10.24 -15.98
N ARG A 363 -7.11 -10.70 -15.00
CA ARG A 363 -8.22 -9.91 -14.45
C ARG A 363 -8.13 -9.82 -12.93
N GLU A 364 -8.26 -8.61 -12.39
CA GLU A 364 -8.60 -8.43 -10.97
C GLU A 364 -10.04 -8.88 -10.69
N THR A 365 -10.27 -9.43 -9.50
CA THR A 365 -11.62 -9.67 -8.98
C THR A 365 -12.15 -8.40 -8.31
N GLY A 366 -13.46 -8.13 -8.46
CA GLY A 366 -14.11 -7.03 -7.75
C GLY A 366 -14.71 -7.48 -6.43
N MET A 367 -14.81 -6.58 -5.44
CA MET A 367 -15.50 -6.88 -4.19
C MET A 367 -17.00 -7.24 -4.40
N GLU A 368 -17.60 -6.82 -5.52
CA GLU A 368 -18.95 -7.24 -5.93
C GLU A 368 -19.07 -8.75 -6.14
N GLU A 369 -17.95 -9.45 -6.37
CA GLU A 369 -17.89 -10.90 -6.59
C GLU A 369 -17.64 -11.68 -5.30
N TRP A 370 -17.32 -11.00 -4.19
CA TRP A 370 -16.96 -11.63 -2.92
C TRP A 370 -18.17 -11.81 -2.02
N ASN A 371 -18.26 -12.96 -1.37
CA ASN A 371 -19.26 -13.14 -0.34
C ASN A 371 -18.73 -12.59 1.00
N LEU A 372 -19.18 -11.39 1.36
CA LEU A 372 -18.87 -10.72 2.61
C LEU A 372 -20.03 -10.76 3.64
N ASP A 373 -21.11 -11.47 3.34
CA ASP A 373 -22.23 -11.66 4.26
C ASP A 373 -22.00 -12.94 5.09
N TRP A 374 -21.29 -12.77 6.19
CA TRP A 374 -20.88 -13.90 7.03
C TRP A 374 -21.78 -14.06 8.26
N PRO A 375 -22.25 -15.28 8.56
CA PRO A 375 -23.01 -15.54 9.79
C PRO A 375 -22.24 -15.08 11.04
N GLY A 376 -22.91 -14.32 11.90
CA GLY A 376 -22.30 -13.79 13.14
C GLY A 376 -21.39 -12.57 12.93
N TRP A 377 -21.31 -12.03 11.70
CA TRP A 377 -20.61 -10.80 11.43
C TRP A 377 -21.57 -9.66 11.07
N ARG A 378 -21.19 -8.45 11.36
CA ARG A 378 -21.94 -7.23 11.03
C ARG A 378 -21.09 -6.28 10.21
N LYS A 379 -21.62 -5.81 9.11
CA LYS A 379 -21.00 -4.77 8.30
C LYS A 379 -21.13 -3.43 9.02
N LYS A 380 -20.03 -2.85 9.49
CA LYS A 380 -19.97 -1.54 10.15
C LYS A 380 -19.77 -0.39 9.16
N MET A 381 -19.11 -0.68 8.04
CA MET A 381 -18.82 0.31 7.00
C MET A 381 -18.89 -0.36 5.63
N ASP A 382 -19.40 0.36 4.64
CA ASP A 382 -19.44 -0.02 3.24
C ASP A 382 -19.61 1.26 2.41
N ARG A 383 -18.50 1.78 1.86
CA ARG A 383 -18.49 3.07 1.16
C ARG A 383 -17.33 3.17 0.16
N PRO A 384 -17.37 4.12 -0.80
CA PRO A 384 -16.19 4.46 -1.61
C PRO A 384 -15.02 4.93 -0.73
N SER A 385 -13.80 4.49 -1.08
CA SER A 385 -12.58 4.91 -0.37
C SER A 385 -12.19 6.33 -0.76
N TRP A 386 -12.13 7.23 0.22
CA TRP A 386 -11.70 8.62 -0.01
C TRP A 386 -10.20 8.69 -0.37
N GLY A 387 -9.37 7.84 0.21
CA GLY A 387 -7.93 7.77 -0.08
C GLY A 387 -7.62 7.53 -1.56
N ASP A 388 -8.50 6.81 -2.24
CA ASP A 388 -8.34 6.42 -3.65
C ASP A 388 -9.07 7.35 -4.63
N LEU A 389 -9.75 8.38 -4.15
CA LEU A 389 -10.35 9.38 -5.03
C LEU A 389 -9.26 10.21 -5.70
N HIS A 390 -9.12 10.08 -7.02
CA HIS A 390 -8.25 10.90 -7.84
C HIS A 390 -9.07 11.88 -8.65
N TRP A 391 -8.83 13.18 -8.49
CA TRP A 391 -9.44 14.19 -9.34
C TRP A 391 -8.99 13.99 -10.78
N GLY A 392 -9.89 13.55 -11.64
CA GLY A 392 -9.65 13.36 -13.07
C GLY A 392 -9.42 11.92 -13.56
N ALA A 393 -9.32 10.93 -12.65
CA ALA A 393 -9.24 9.51 -13.01
C ALA A 393 -10.34 8.65 -12.37
N TRP A 394 -11.35 9.25 -11.85
CA TRP A 394 -12.43 8.75 -11.00
C TRP A 394 -13.27 7.61 -11.56
N GLU A 395 -13.18 7.34 -12.83
CA GLU A 395 -14.04 6.34 -13.47
C GLU A 395 -13.42 4.94 -13.50
N GLN A 396 -12.13 4.80 -13.18
CA GLN A 396 -11.42 3.52 -13.33
C GLN A 396 -10.88 2.94 -12.03
N MET A 397 -10.82 3.72 -10.96
CA MET A 397 -10.28 3.25 -9.69
C MET A 397 -11.35 3.24 -8.59
N GLY A 398 -12.51 2.64 -8.87
CA GLY A 398 -13.59 2.49 -7.89
C GLY A 398 -13.19 1.60 -6.72
N TYR A 399 -12.30 2.10 -5.86
CA TYR A 399 -11.98 1.42 -4.62
C TYR A 399 -13.10 1.63 -3.60
N LYS A 400 -13.42 0.56 -2.93
CA LYS A 400 -14.43 0.48 -1.89
C LYS A 400 -13.78 0.05 -0.59
N GLU A 401 -14.26 0.61 0.50
CA GLU A 401 -13.79 0.33 1.84
C GLU A 401 -14.92 -0.33 2.64
N VAL A 402 -14.62 -1.46 3.22
CA VAL A 402 -15.57 -2.27 4.00
C VAL A 402 -14.96 -2.65 5.34
N VAL A 403 -15.76 -2.53 6.40
CA VAL A 403 -15.43 -3.00 7.74
C VAL A 403 -16.48 -4.02 8.18
N LEU A 404 -16.02 -5.22 8.47
CA LEU A 404 -16.82 -6.27 9.09
C LEU A 404 -16.38 -6.44 10.55
N HIS A 405 -17.34 -6.62 11.44
CA HIS A 405 -17.13 -6.90 12.87
C HIS A 405 -17.72 -8.26 13.23
N ARG A 406 -16.90 -9.13 13.79
CA ARG A 406 -17.33 -10.43 14.29
C ARG A 406 -18.05 -10.25 15.64
N GLY A 407 -19.28 -10.73 15.74
CA GLY A 407 -20.03 -10.69 17.00
C GLY A 407 -19.28 -11.35 18.16
N GLY A 408 -19.53 -10.89 19.38
CA GLY A 408 -18.93 -11.41 20.60
C GLY A 408 -19.49 -12.80 20.99
#